data_f52472f57dbd391f1a0d53f65eb21351
#
_entry.id   f52472f57dbd391f1a0d53f65eb21351
#
_cell.length_a   1.000
_cell.length_b   1.000
_cell.length_c   1.000
_cell.angle_alpha   90.00
_cell.angle_beta   90.00
_cell.angle_gamma   90.00
#
_symmetry.space_group_name_H-M   'P 1'
#
loop_
_entity.id
_entity.type
_entity.pdbx_description
1 polymer ?
#
loop_
_entity_poly.entity_id
_entity_poly.type
_entity_poly.pdbx_seq_one_letter_code
_entity_poly.pdbx_strand_id
1 'polypeptide(L)'
;KVSNGINVNEYCQTSDKDIVAAGDCASFLYNAKLIRLESVQNAIDQGEIAAETIFGNKVPYQPYPWFWSDQFETKLQIAGLNIGFNHTIVRKGRRPGAQSVWYYRDQSLIAVDAMNDGSTYLIASRLLKMQTNLTPEQADNINFDLKSLLK
;
A
#
# COMPACT_ATOMS: atom_id res chain seq x y z
N LYS A 1 9.61 15.19 17.75
CA LYS A 1 9.11 15.97 16.61
C LYS A 1 7.75 15.44 16.18
N VAL A 2 6.82 16.33 15.86
CA VAL A 2 5.45 15.98 15.46
C VAL A 2 5.10 16.75 14.18
N SER A 3 4.56 16.05 13.19
CA SER A 3 4.06 16.64 11.96
C SER A 3 3.14 15.61 11.31
N ASN A 4 1.84 15.86 11.27
CA ASN A 4 0.84 14.87 10.85
C ASN A 4 1.04 13.47 11.49
N GLY A 5 1.40 13.47 12.78
CA GLY A 5 1.76 12.29 13.57
C GLY A 5 3.14 12.43 14.24
N ILE A 6 3.51 11.46 15.05
CA ILE A 6 4.81 11.40 15.71
C ILE A 6 5.86 10.97 14.70
N ASN A 7 6.84 11.83 14.40
CA ASN A 7 7.87 11.52 13.42
C ASN A 7 8.81 10.43 13.96
N VAL A 8 8.96 9.36 13.20
CA VAL A 8 9.86 8.25 13.50
C VAL A 8 10.83 7.98 12.34
N ASN A 9 11.96 7.37 12.67
CA ASN A 9 12.90 6.83 11.68
C ASN A 9 12.47 5.42 11.24
N GLU A 10 13.29 4.77 10.42
CA GLU A 10 13.07 3.41 9.92
C GLU A 10 13.04 2.31 11.00
N TYR A 11 13.41 2.64 12.23
CA TYR A 11 13.37 1.76 13.40
C TYR A 11 12.21 2.09 14.34
N CYS A 12 11.21 2.84 13.89
CA CYS A 12 10.10 3.36 14.70
C CYS A 12 10.54 4.24 15.90
N GLN A 13 11.76 4.77 15.89
CA GLN A 13 12.34 5.58 16.95
C GLN A 13 12.05 7.06 16.70
N THR A 14 11.63 7.78 17.72
CA THR A 14 11.32 9.20 17.65
C THR A 14 12.59 10.07 17.65
N SER A 15 12.44 11.40 17.78
CA SER A 15 13.58 12.30 18.01
C SER A 15 14.23 12.12 19.39
N ASP A 16 13.56 11.47 20.32
CA ASP A 16 14.12 10.96 21.56
C ASP A 16 14.44 9.47 21.37
N LYS A 17 15.71 9.10 21.54
CA LYS A 17 16.18 7.72 21.28
C LYS A 17 15.58 6.67 22.21
N ASP A 18 15.05 7.08 23.35
CA ASP A 18 14.47 6.20 24.36
C ASP A 18 12.94 6.05 24.18
N ILE A 19 12.38 6.68 23.13
CA ILE A 19 10.95 6.65 22.82
C ILE A 19 10.74 6.11 21.39
N VAL A 20 9.87 5.13 21.27
CA VAL A 20 9.38 4.61 19.99
C VAL A 20 7.90 4.96 19.80
N ALA A 21 7.45 5.05 18.53
CA ALA A 21 6.05 5.20 18.19
C ALA A 21 5.71 4.32 16.99
N ALA A 22 4.52 3.72 17.02
CA ALA A 22 4.07 2.75 16.02
C ALA A 22 2.58 2.89 15.71
N GLY A 23 2.16 2.45 14.53
CA GLY A 23 0.77 2.44 14.08
C GLY A 23 0.25 3.79 13.63
N ASP A 24 -1.04 4.00 13.81
CA ASP A 24 -1.78 5.13 13.24
C ASP A 24 -1.28 6.51 13.71
N CYS A 25 -0.58 6.57 14.84
CA CYS A 25 0.00 7.82 15.36
C CYS A 25 1.38 8.15 14.78
N ALA A 26 2.04 7.20 14.11
CA ALA A 26 3.41 7.36 13.65
C ALA A 26 3.49 7.89 12.21
N SER A 27 4.36 8.88 11.96
CA SER A 27 4.72 9.37 10.64
C SER A 27 6.16 8.99 10.32
N PHE A 28 6.38 8.43 9.14
CA PHE A 28 7.69 7.93 8.70
C PHE A 28 7.97 8.26 7.24
N LEU A 29 9.22 8.16 6.83
CA LEU A 29 9.62 8.41 5.44
C LEU A 29 9.30 7.18 4.56
N TYR A 30 8.52 7.40 3.51
CA TYR A 30 8.23 6.45 2.45
C TYR A 30 8.46 7.11 1.09
N ASN A 31 9.39 6.57 0.29
CA ASN A 31 9.76 7.16 -1.01
C ASN A 31 10.06 8.67 -0.91
N ALA A 32 10.89 9.06 0.08
CA ALA A 32 11.28 10.44 0.39
C ALA A 32 10.14 11.39 0.77
N LYS A 33 8.95 10.89 1.06
CA LYS A 33 7.81 11.66 1.57
C LYS A 33 7.46 11.20 2.98
N LEU A 34 7.16 12.15 3.87
CA LEU A 34 6.64 11.84 5.19
C LEU A 34 5.16 11.45 5.04
N ILE A 35 4.84 10.23 5.44
CA ILE A 35 3.49 9.69 5.39
C ILE A 35 3.08 9.10 6.73
N ARG A 36 1.78 8.89 6.91
CA ARG A 36 1.18 8.14 8.00
C ARG A 36 0.21 7.13 7.40
N LEU A 37 0.34 5.86 7.79
CA LEU A 37 -0.52 4.78 7.32
C LEU A 37 -1.44 4.34 8.45
N GLU A 38 -2.73 4.58 8.27
CA GLU A 38 -3.77 4.15 9.19
C GLU A 38 -4.31 2.79 8.73
N SER A 39 -3.57 1.72 9.04
CA SER A 39 -3.98 0.36 8.69
C SER A 39 -3.53 -0.64 9.75
N VAL A 40 -4.33 -1.69 9.93
CA VAL A 40 -4.04 -2.76 10.90
C VAL A 40 -2.67 -3.38 10.64
N GLN A 41 -2.35 -3.67 9.37
CA GLN A 41 -1.07 -4.30 9.05
C GLN A 41 0.11 -3.39 9.36
N ASN A 42 0.02 -2.09 9.01
CA ASN A 42 1.07 -1.13 9.37
C ASN A 42 1.26 -1.05 10.89
N ALA A 43 0.18 -1.06 11.66
CA ALA A 43 0.26 -1.00 13.11
C ALA A 43 0.95 -2.24 13.70
N ILE A 44 0.66 -3.44 13.17
CA ILE A 44 1.31 -4.69 13.57
C ILE A 44 2.80 -4.65 13.21
N ASP A 45 3.12 -4.39 11.95
CA ASP A 45 4.50 -4.40 11.44
C ASP A 45 5.38 -3.38 12.18
N GLN A 46 4.87 -2.16 12.39
CA GLN A 46 5.59 -1.13 13.16
C GLN A 46 5.73 -1.51 14.64
N GLY A 47 4.73 -2.16 15.23
CA GLY A 47 4.80 -2.68 16.60
C GLY A 47 5.92 -3.71 16.76
N GLU A 48 6.07 -4.62 15.80
CA GLU A 48 7.17 -5.60 15.78
C GLU A 48 8.53 -4.91 15.63
N ILE A 49 8.66 -3.95 14.69
CA ILE A 49 9.90 -3.18 14.52
C ILE A 49 10.26 -2.36 15.78
N ALA A 50 9.25 -1.76 16.41
CA ALA A 50 9.47 -1.02 17.66
C ALA A 50 9.96 -1.95 18.79
N ALA A 51 9.44 -3.16 18.89
CA ALA A 51 9.92 -4.17 19.84
C ALA A 51 11.37 -4.57 19.53
N GLU A 52 11.72 -4.86 18.27
CA GLU A 52 13.10 -5.15 17.85
C GLU A 52 14.04 -4.01 18.24
N THR A 53 13.61 -2.77 18.04
CA THR A 53 14.39 -1.58 18.41
C THR A 53 14.64 -1.50 19.92
N ILE A 54 13.64 -1.82 20.75
CA ILE A 54 13.76 -1.86 22.20
C ILE A 54 14.76 -2.94 22.65
N PHE A 55 14.79 -4.08 21.96
CA PHE A 55 15.77 -5.15 22.21
C PHE A 55 17.18 -4.84 21.67
N GLY A 56 17.37 -3.70 21.00
CA GLY A 56 18.66 -3.27 20.45
C GLY A 56 18.95 -3.79 19.06
N ASN A 57 17.98 -4.45 18.41
CA ASN A 57 18.09 -4.91 17.04
C ASN A 57 17.78 -3.77 16.06
N LYS A 58 18.56 -3.66 14.99
CA LYS A 58 18.35 -2.64 13.95
C LYS A 58 17.73 -3.25 12.72
N VAL A 59 16.43 -3.51 12.78
CA VAL A 59 15.63 -4.02 11.64
C VAL A 59 14.87 -2.83 11.04
N PRO A 60 15.20 -2.41 9.80
CA PRO A 60 14.53 -1.27 9.19
C PRO A 60 13.12 -1.63 8.75
N TYR A 61 12.16 -0.76 9.02
CA TYR A 61 10.80 -0.87 8.54
C TYR A 61 10.71 -0.58 7.04
N GLN A 62 10.29 -1.57 6.27
CA GLN A 62 10.10 -1.47 4.82
C GLN A 62 8.65 -1.81 4.48
N PRO A 63 7.73 -0.85 4.55
CA PRO A 63 6.33 -1.12 4.34
C PRO A 63 6.01 -1.50 2.89
N TYR A 64 5.06 -2.40 2.76
CA TYR A 64 4.33 -2.60 1.54
C TYR A 64 2.87 -2.19 1.79
N PRO A 65 2.49 -0.95 1.45
CA PRO A 65 1.19 -0.42 1.84
C PRO A 65 0.05 -1.22 1.24
N TRP A 66 -0.83 -1.70 2.08
CA TRP A 66 -2.09 -2.29 1.70
C TRP A 66 -3.15 -2.03 2.77
N PHE A 67 -4.40 -2.05 2.37
CA PHE A 67 -5.52 -1.68 3.22
C PHE A 67 -6.77 -2.41 2.78
N TRP A 68 -7.74 -2.58 3.68
CA TRP A 68 -9.08 -3.05 3.33
C TRP A 68 -10.14 -2.31 4.14
N SER A 69 -11.36 -2.28 3.58
CA SER A 69 -12.55 -1.80 4.26
C SER A 69 -13.73 -2.62 3.81
N ASP A 70 -14.54 -3.05 4.75
CA ASP A 70 -15.80 -3.73 4.49
C ASP A 70 -16.94 -2.79 4.87
N GLN A 71 -17.80 -2.47 3.88
CA GLN A 71 -18.96 -1.61 4.05
C GLN A 71 -20.19 -2.35 3.52
N PHE A 72 -21.00 -2.90 4.43
CA PHE A 72 -22.11 -3.77 4.09
C PHE A 72 -21.64 -4.94 3.20
N GLU A 73 -22.20 -5.07 1.99
CA GLU A 73 -21.85 -6.10 1.01
C GLU A 73 -20.63 -5.72 0.15
N THR A 74 -20.03 -4.56 0.37
CA THR A 74 -18.91 -4.08 -0.44
C THR A 74 -17.60 -4.28 0.31
N LYS A 75 -16.71 -5.06 -0.30
CA LYS A 75 -15.35 -5.26 0.15
C LYS A 75 -14.40 -4.44 -0.71
N LEU A 76 -13.71 -3.49 -0.10
CA LEU A 76 -12.65 -2.71 -0.73
C LEU A 76 -11.29 -3.26 -0.28
N GLN A 77 -10.40 -3.51 -1.24
CA GLN A 77 -9.01 -3.89 -0.98
C GLN A 77 -8.09 -2.98 -1.80
N ILE A 78 -7.12 -2.39 -1.13
CA ILE A 78 -6.18 -1.41 -1.70
C ILE A 78 -4.78 -1.97 -1.66
N ALA A 79 -4.03 -1.87 -2.76
CA ALA A 79 -2.61 -2.18 -2.84
C ALA A 79 -1.85 -0.95 -3.34
N GLY A 80 -0.74 -0.62 -2.67
CA GLY A 80 0.05 0.57 -2.98
C GLY A 80 -0.55 1.86 -2.40
N LEU A 81 0.00 3.00 -2.82
CA LEU A 81 -0.48 4.34 -2.45
C LEU A 81 -0.72 5.17 -3.71
N ASN A 82 -1.92 5.70 -3.84
CA ASN A 82 -2.30 6.52 -4.99
C ASN A 82 -1.80 7.98 -4.90
N ILE A 83 -0.85 8.28 -4.02
CA ILE A 83 -0.33 9.63 -3.82
C ILE A 83 0.39 10.14 -5.08
N GLY A 84 -0.13 11.20 -5.67
CA GLY A 84 0.46 11.85 -6.85
C GLY A 84 0.18 11.12 -8.17
N PHE A 85 -0.90 10.35 -8.24
CA PHE A 85 -1.40 9.84 -9.52
C PHE A 85 -1.86 11.00 -10.42
N ASN A 86 -1.75 10.80 -11.73
CA ASN A 86 -2.23 11.74 -12.74
C ASN A 86 -3.12 11.07 -13.79
N HIS A 87 -3.25 9.74 -13.71
CA HIS A 87 -4.09 8.97 -14.62
C HIS A 87 -4.71 7.78 -13.90
N THR A 88 -5.94 7.41 -14.29
CA THR A 88 -6.65 6.24 -13.74
C THR A 88 -7.32 5.43 -14.83
N ILE A 89 -7.33 4.11 -14.66
CA ILE A 89 -8.10 3.16 -15.47
C ILE A 89 -9.10 2.45 -14.58
N VAL A 90 -10.36 2.40 -15.00
CA VAL A 90 -11.41 1.63 -14.33
C VAL A 90 -11.65 0.34 -15.11
N ARG A 91 -11.38 -0.79 -14.46
CA ARG A 91 -11.55 -2.12 -15.04
C ARG A 91 -12.73 -2.83 -14.37
N LYS A 92 -13.71 -3.25 -15.15
CA LYS A 92 -14.84 -4.05 -14.66
C LYS A 92 -14.36 -5.46 -14.30
N GLY A 93 -14.82 -5.97 -13.17
CA GLY A 93 -14.58 -7.34 -12.75
C GLY A 93 -15.54 -8.32 -13.45
N ARG A 94 -15.31 -9.62 -13.21
CA ARG A 94 -16.12 -10.70 -13.82
C ARG A 94 -17.53 -10.84 -13.24
N ARG A 95 -17.73 -10.36 -12.01
CA ARG A 95 -19.01 -10.46 -11.29
C ARG A 95 -19.73 -9.12 -11.31
N PRO A 96 -21.07 -9.09 -11.27
CA PRO A 96 -21.80 -7.85 -11.06
C PRO A 96 -21.31 -7.14 -9.79
N GLY A 97 -21.10 -5.82 -9.87
CA GLY A 97 -20.61 -5.00 -8.76
C GLY A 97 -19.11 -5.13 -8.47
N ALA A 98 -18.38 -6.02 -9.15
CA ALA A 98 -16.94 -6.11 -9.05
C ALA A 98 -16.27 -5.12 -10.02
N GLN A 99 -15.29 -4.37 -9.52
CA GLN A 99 -14.49 -3.46 -10.32
C GLN A 99 -13.16 -3.15 -9.65
N SER A 100 -12.21 -2.60 -10.40
CA SER A 100 -10.96 -2.10 -9.88
C SER A 100 -10.58 -0.78 -10.52
N VAL A 101 -9.92 0.09 -9.75
CA VAL A 101 -9.35 1.35 -10.22
C VAL A 101 -7.84 1.24 -10.12
N TRP A 102 -7.17 1.43 -11.24
CA TRP A 102 -5.73 1.35 -11.38
C TRP A 102 -5.17 2.76 -11.48
N TYR A 103 -4.24 3.11 -10.57
CA TYR A 103 -3.69 4.45 -10.45
C TYR A 103 -2.29 4.49 -11.02
N TYR A 104 -2.06 5.46 -11.89
CA TYR A 104 -0.78 5.65 -12.59
C TYR A 104 -0.19 7.02 -12.28
N ARG A 105 1.14 7.05 -12.21
CA ARG A 105 1.92 8.25 -12.35
C ARG A 105 2.64 8.13 -13.69
N ASP A 106 2.20 8.94 -14.65
CA ASP A 106 2.58 8.79 -16.06
C ASP A 106 2.25 7.38 -16.58
N GLN A 107 3.24 6.58 -16.88
CA GLN A 107 3.06 5.18 -17.33
C GLN A 107 3.30 4.14 -16.21
N SER A 108 3.62 4.60 -15.01
CA SER A 108 3.98 3.70 -13.90
C SER A 108 2.79 3.41 -13.00
N LEU A 109 2.46 2.14 -12.83
CA LEU A 109 1.45 1.68 -11.88
C LEU A 109 1.94 1.94 -10.44
N ILE A 110 1.12 2.64 -9.63
CA ILE A 110 1.47 2.99 -8.25
C ILE A 110 0.50 2.45 -7.20
N ALA A 111 -0.76 2.22 -7.57
CA ALA A 111 -1.76 1.67 -6.65
C ALA A 111 -2.94 1.06 -7.40
N VAL A 112 -3.70 0.22 -6.70
CA VAL A 112 -4.95 -0.36 -7.20
C VAL A 112 -5.95 -0.45 -6.06
N ASP A 113 -7.17 0.02 -6.31
CA ASP A 113 -8.34 -0.20 -5.48
C ASP A 113 -9.20 -1.28 -6.12
N ALA A 114 -9.46 -2.38 -5.43
CA ALA A 114 -10.30 -3.47 -5.93
C ALA A 114 -11.57 -3.58 -5.07
N MET A 115 -12.71 -3.39 -5.69
CA MET A 115 -14.02 -3.46 -5.06
C MET A 115 -14.70 -4.78 -5.46
N ASN A 116 -14.98 -5.64 -4.48
CA ASN A 116 -15.55 -6.98 -4.66
C ASN A 116 -14.77 -7.85 -5.68
N ASP A 117 -13.49 -7.57 -5.90
CA ASP A 117 -12.61 -8.25 -6.86
C ASP A 117 -11.25 -8.65 -6.22
N GLY A 118 -11.32 -9.55 -5.26
CA GLY A 118 -10.14 -10.04 -4.55
C GLY A 118 -9.11 -10.73 -5.46
N SER A 119 -9.53 -11.28 -6.60
CA SER A 119 -8.60 -11.88 -7.57
C SER A 119 -7.73 -10.81 -8.24
N THR A 120 -8.32 -9.71 -8.62
CA THR A 120 -7.60 -8.55 -9.18
C THR A 120 -6.69 -7.91 -8.14
N TYR A 121 -7.17 -7.76 -6.89
CA TYR A 121 -6.34 -7.29 -5.78
C TYR A 121 -5.06 -8.13 -5.60
N LEU A 122 -5.19 -9.47 -5.58
CA LEU A 122 -4.04 -10.36 -5.40
C LEU A 122 -3.01 -10.22 -6.53
N ILE A 123 -3.48 -10.08 -7.78
CA ILE A 123 -2.60 -9.85 -8.93
C ILE A 123 -1.91 -8.49 -8.79
N ALA A 124 -2.67 -7.42 -8.55
CA ALA A 124 -2.14 -6.06 -8.38
C ALA A 124 -1.10 -5.97 -7.27
N SER A 125 -1.40 -6.57 -6.11
CA SER A 125 -0.48 -6.65 -4.98
C SER A 125 0.85 -7.32 -5.35
N ARG A 126 0.81 -8.40 -6.14
CA ARG A 126 2.03 -9.08 -6.61
C ARG A 126 2.80 -8.25 -7.63
N LEU A 127 2.13 -7.65 -8.60
CA LEU A 127 2.76 -6.78 -9.61
C LEU A 127 3.52 -5.62 -8.94
N LEU A 128 2.87 -4.94 -7.99
CA LEU A 128 3.48 -3.84 -7.25
C LEU A 128 4.68 -4.32 -6.40
N LYS A 129 4.57 -5.47 -5.72
CA LYS A 129 5.69 -6.06 -4.95
C LYS A 129 6.87 -6.43 -5.82
N MET A 130 6.61 -6.99 -7.00
CA MET A 130 7.64 -7.40 -7.96
C MET A 130 8.16 -6.21 -8.77
N GLN A 131 7.60 -5.00 -8.58
CA GLN A 131 7.87 -3.82 -9.40
C GLN A 131 7.65 -4.08 -10.90
N THR A 132 6.73 -5.00 -11.22
CA THR A 132 6.35 -5.32 -12.58
C THR A 132 5.28 -4.34 -13.03
N ASN A 133 5.58 -3.54 -14.05
CA ASN A 133 4.63 -2.55 -14.54
C ASN A 133 3.57 -3.18 -15.44
N LEU A 134 2.30 -2.88 -15.17
CA LEU A 134 1.18 -3.09 -16.09
C LEU A 134 0.90 -1.73 -16.74
N THR A 135 1.00 -1.60 -18.06
CA THR A 135 0.77 -0.31 -18.71
C THR A 135 -0.71 0.09 -18.69
N PRO A 136 -1.05 1.39 -18.80
CA PRO A 136 -2.44 1.83 -18.88
C PRO A 136 -3.23 1.14 -19.98
N GLU A 137 -2.64 0.94 -21.17
CA GLU A 137 -3.28 0.26 -22.30
C GLU A 137 -3.58 -1.21 -22.00
N GLN A 138 -2.68 -1.91 -21.29
CA GLN A 138 -2.91 -3.28 -20.85
C GLN A 138 -4.01 -3.34 -19.79
N ALA A 139 -4.05 -2.37 -18.87
CA ALA A 139 -5.09 -2.30 -17.84
C ALA A 139 -6.47 -2.00 -18.44
N ASP A 140 -6.55 -1.13 -19.45
CA ASP A 140 -7.81 -0.78 -20.13
C ASP A 140 -8.34 -1.92 -20.98
N ASN A 141 -7.47 -2.76 -21.53
CA ASN A 141 -7.87 -3.92 -22.32
C ASN A 141 -8.46 -5.02 -21.44
N ILE A 142 -9.79 -5.13 -21.42
CA ILE A 142 -10.49 -6.13 -20.58
C ILE A 142 -10.11 -7.58 -20.93
N ASN A 143 -9.63 -7.85 -22.13
CA ASN A 143 -9.22 -9.18 -22.58
C ASN A 143 -7.75 -9.48 -22.24
N PHE A 144 -6.99 -8.51 -21.74
CA PHE A 144 -5.61 -8.73 -21.34
C PHE A 144 -5.55 -9.63 -20.09
N ASP A 145 -4.82 -10.73 -20.19
CA ASP A 145 -4.60 -11.63 -19.05
C ASP A 145 -3.58 -11.05 -18.09
N LEU A 146 -4.06 -10.45 -16.99
CA LEU A 146 -3.22 -9.87 -15.94
C LEU A 146 -2.24 -10.89 -15.34
N LYS A 147 -2.60 -12.18 -15.29
CA LYS A 147 -1.74 -13.23 -14.71
C LYS A 147 -0.51 -13.50 -15.56
N SER A 148 -0.53 -13.15 -16.84
CA SER A 148 0.61 -13.36 -17.75
C SER A 148 1.86 -12.59 -17.31
N LEU A 149 1.69 -11.53 -16.51
CA LEU A 149 2.78 -10.71 -15.97
C LEU A 149 3.38 -11.26 -14.65
N LEU A 150 2.83 -12.34 -14.10
CA LEU A 150 3.29 -12.94 -12.84
C LEU A 150 4.25 -14.13 -13.04
N LYS A 151 4.80 -14.28 -14.22
CA LYS A 151 5.71 -15.37 -14.59
C LYS A 151 7.15 -15.06 -14.24
#